data_dd292d3b6d94b721eefba23c948d8b1c
#
_entry.id   dd292d3b6d94b721eefba23c948d8b1c
#
_cell.length_a   1.000
_cell.length_b   1.000
_cell.length_c   1.000
_cell.angle_alpha   90.00
_cell.angle_beta   90.00
_cell.angle_gamma   90.00
#
_symmetry.space_group_name_H-M   'P 1'
#
loop_
_entity.id
_entity.type
_entity.pdbx_description
1 polymer ?
#
loop_
_entity_poly.entity_id
_entity_poly.type
_entity_poly.pdbx_seq_one_letter_code
_entity_poly.pdbx_strand_id
1 'polypeptide(L)' 'MATTWQPTTLVQCISLRPWLVYPGSDESGGCHDLTLGKIYEMIGVEADGAFYRIIDDSGGDYLYPVSHFRVV' A
#
# COMPACT_ATOMS: atom_id res chain seq x y z
N MET A 1 11.99 -28.52 15.17
CA MET A 1 11.22 -28.32 13.94
C MET A 1 11.47 -26.92 13.40
N ALA A 2 11.76 -26.84 12.15
CA ALA A 2 11.98 -25.55 11.53
C ALA A 2 10.67 -24.80 11.40
N THR A 3 10.66 -23.55 11.85
CA THR A 3 9.53 -22.66 11.60
C THR A 3 9.58 -22.26 10.14
N THR A 4 8.50 -22.51 9.44
CA THR A 4 8.39 -22.02 8.06
C THR A 4 8.21 -20.52 8.15
N TRP A 5 9.24 -19.80 7.77
CA TRP A 5 9.19 -18.34 7.77
C TRP A 5 9.17 -17.87 6.33
N GLN A 6 8.10 -17.21 5.97
CA GLN A 6 7.99 -16.65 4.65
C GLN A 6 8.38 -15.18 4.71
N PRO A 7 9.35 -14.77 3.89
CA PRO A 7 9.71 -13.37 3.84
C PRO A 7 8.52 -12.55 3.33
N THR A 8 8.29 -11.42 3.95
CA THR A 8 7.29 -10.48 3.52
C THR A 8 7.68 -9.94 2.14
N THR A 9 6.71 -9.80 1.25
CA THR A 9 6.95 -9.16 -0.03
C THR A 9 7.18 -7.67 0.19
N LEU A 10 8.24 -7.15 -0.40
CA LEU A 10 8.54 -5.74 -0.33
C LEU A 10 8.11 -5.05 -1.62
N VAL A 11 7.53 -3.88 -1.46
CA VAL A 11 7.08 -3.04 -2.58
C VAL A 11 7.57 -1.63 -2.38
N GLN A 12 7.83 -0.94 -3.48
CA GLN A 12 8.25 0.46 -3.45
C GLN A 12 7.10 1.35 -3.88
N CYS A 13 6.86 2.42 -3.13
CA CYS A 13 5.86 3.41 -3.49
C CYS A 13 6.36 4.20 -4.70
N ILE A 14 5.62 4.13 -5.81
CA ILE A 14 5.97 4.80 -7.05
C ILE A 14 4.99 5.91 -7.43
N SER A 15 3.94 6.09 -6.67
CA SER A 15 2.94 7.13 -6.93
C SER A 15 2.26 7.55 -5.65
N LEU A 16 2.01 8.83 -5.52
CA LEU A 16 1.19 9.39 -4.44
C LEU A 16 -0.09 10.00 -5.03
N ARG A 17 -0.48 9.57 -6.23
CA ARG A 17 -1.68 10.09 -6.86
C ARG A 17 -2.89 9.86 -5.94
N PRO A 18 -3.71 10.89 -5.70
CA PRO A 18 -4.93 10.71 -4.92
C PRO A 18 -5.83 9.65 -5.57
N TRP A 19 -6.36 8.75 -4.77
CA TRP A 19 -7.23 7.69 -5.26
C TRP A 19 -8.55 7.63 -4.50
N LEU A 20 -8.66 8.35 -3.38
CA LEU A 20 -9.91 8.51 -2.66
C LEU A 20 -10.51 9.85 -3.06
N VAL A 21 -11.74 9.81 -3.56
CA VAL A 21 -12.49 11.00 -3.94
C VAL A 21 -13.78 10.99 -3.14
N TYR A 22 -14.02 12.07 -2.41
CA TYR A 22 -15.22 12.22 -1.60
C TYR A 22 -16.25 13.03 -2.37
N PRO A 23 -17.44 12.48 -2.67
CA PRO A 23 -18.48 13.21 -3.39
C PRO A 23 -18.85 14.51 -2.68
N GLY A 24 -18.94 15.61 -3.43
CA GLY A 24 -19.28 16.91 -2.88
C GLY A 24 -18.16 17.62 -2.15
N SER A 25 -16.96 17.10 -2.22
CA SER A 25 -15.78 17.69 -1.58
C SER A 25 -14.70 17.90 -2.64
N ASP A 26 -13.90 18.95 -2.46
CA ASP A 26 -12.70 19.15 -3.27
C ASP A 26 -11.53 18.31 -2.78
N GLU A 27 -11.72 17.59 -1.68
CA GLU A 27 -10.66 16.79 -1.11
C GLU A 27 -10.54 15.46 -1.83
N SER A 28 -9.32 15.12 -2.17
CA SER A 28 -8.96 13.81 -2.62
C SER A 28 -7.72 13.38 -1.86
N GLY A 29 -7.57 12.09 -1.61
CA GLY A 29 -6.48 11.66 -0.79
C GLY A 29 -6.24 10.17 -0.88
N GLY A 30 -5.82 9.61 0.24
CA GLY A 30 -5.53 8.19 0.38
C GLY A 30 -4.05 7.87 0.53
N CYS A 31 -3.17 8.88 0.41
CA CYS A 31 -1.73 8.65 0.47
C CYS A 31 -1.03 9.47 1.56
N HIS A 32 -1.76 9.82 2.61
CA HIS A 32 -1.19 10.63 3.70
C HIS A 32 -0.06 9.92 4.44
N ASP A 33 -0.13 8.61 4.51
CA ASP A 33 0.84 7.80 5.24
C ASP A 33 1.77 7.03 4.32
N LEU A 34 2.01 7.56 3.12
CA LEU A 34 2.97 7.01 2.16
C LEU A 34 4.02 8.05 1.81
N THR A 35 5.25 7.57 1.61
CA THR A 35 6.37 8.39 1.15
C THR A 35 6.82 7.87 -0.20
N LEU A 36 6.87 8.75 -1.20
CA LEU A 36 7.29 8.37 -2.55
C LEU A 36 8.72 7.82 -2.52
N GLY A 37 8.92 6.69 -3.16
CA GLY A 37 10.23 6.03 -3.22
C GLY A 37 10.57 5.12 -2.05
N LYS A 38 9.78 5.17 -0.98
CA LYS A 38 10.03 4.34 0.19
C LYS A 38 9.59 2.90 -0.05
N ILE A 39 10.29 1.97 0.59
CA ILE A 39 9.96 0.54 0.54
C ILE A 39 9.05 0.20 1.71
N TYR A 40 7.99 -0.55 1.41
CA TYR A 40 7.00 -0.97 2.40
C TYR A 40 6.83 -2.48 2.38
N GLU A 41 6.32 -3.02 3.47
CA GLU A 41 5.93 -4.42 3.55
C GLU A 41 4.51 -4.59 3.04
N MET A 42 4.33 -5.48 2.07
CA MET A 42 3.02 -5.86 1.56
C MET A 42 2.65 -7.19 2.19
N ILE A 43 1.60 -7.19 3.00
CA ILE A 43 1.20 -8.35 3.79
C ILE A 43 -0.02 -9.06 3.24
N GLY A 44 -0.60 -8.56 2.18
CA GLY A 44 -1.75 -9.22 1.56
C GLY A 44 -2.14 -8.56 0.26
N VAL A 45 -2.96 -9.28 -0.50
CA VAL A 45 -3.53 -8.81 -1.76
C VAL A 45 -5.03 -9.05 -1.66
N GLU A 46 -5.83 -8.03 -1.97
CA GLU A 46 -7.28 -8.11 -1.84
C GLU A 46 -7.96 -7.58 -3.10
N ALA A 47 -9.28 -7.82 -3.20
CA ALA A 47 -10.09 -7.39 -4.33
C ALA A 47 -9.55 -7.90 -5.67
N ASP A 48 -9.26 -9.21 -5.74
CA ASP A 48 -8.77 -9.87 -6.95
C ASP A 48 -7.50 -9.26 -7.52
N GLY A 49 -6.64 -8.74 -6.64
CA GLY A 49 -5.38 -8.15 -7.04
C GLY A 49 -5.42 -6.64 -7.27
N ALA A 50 -6.56 -6.01 -7.00
CA ALA A 50 -6.69 -4.56 -7.20
C ALA A 50 -6.01 -3.75 -6.09
N PHE A 51 -5.91 -4.32 -4.88
CA PHE A 51 -5.36 -3.63 -3.72
C PHE A 51 -4.31 -4.47 -3.02
N TYR A 52 -3.27 -3.79 -2.56
CA TYR A 52 -2.28 -4.36 -1.64
C TYR A 52 -2.61 -3.92 -0.21
N ARG A 53 -2.45 -4.83 0.74
CA ARG A 53 -2.48 -4.48 2.14
C ARG A 53 -1.05 -4.14 2.56
N ILE A 54 -0.83 -2.89 2.90
CA ILE A 54 0.50 -2.32 3.13
C ILE A 54 0.59 -1.85 4.57
N ILE A 55 1.72 -2.13 5.23
CA ILE A 55 2.04 -1.48 6.50
C ILE A 55 2.64 -0.12 6.13
N ASP A 56 1.89 0.94 6.38
CA ASP A 56 2.28 2.28 5.94
C ASP A 56 3.07 3.05 7.01
N ASP A 57 3.30 4.33 6.78
CA ASP A 57 4.09 5.16 7.69
C ASP A 57 3.46 5.32 9.08
N SER A 58 2.14 5.09 9.19
CA SER A 58 1.46 5.14 10.49
C SER A 58 1.74 3.92 11.35
N GLY A 59 2.30 2.86 10.77
CA GLY A 59 2.52 1.59 11.42
C GLY A 59 1.31 0.66 11.38
N GLY A 60 0.18 1.13 10.85
CA GLY A 60 -0.99 0.32 10.64
C GLY A 60 -1.03 -0.26 9.24
N ASP A 61 -1.92 -1.23 9.03
CA ASP A 61 -2.08 -1.84 7.72
C ASP A 61 -3.37 -1.32 7.06
N TYR A 62 -3.22 -0.86 5.83
CA TYR A 62 -4.32 -0.30 5.05
C TYR A 62 -4.23 -0.79 3.61
N LEU A 63 -5.35 -0.69 2.91
CA LEU A 63 -5.43 -1.08 1.50
C LEU A 63 -5.07 0.10 0.61
N TYR A 64 -4.21 -0.16 -0.36
CA TYR A 64 -3.79 0.83 -1.36
C TYR A 64 -3.85 0.21 -2.75
N PRO A 65 -4.16 1.01 -3.79
CA PRO A 65 -4.18 0.49 -5.16
C PRO A 65 -2.81 -0.06 -5.56
N VAL A 66 -2.81 -1.19 -6.25
CA VAL A 66 -1.55 -1.82 -6.67
C VAL A 66 -0.75 -0.92 -7.62
N SER A 67 -1.43 -0.02 -8.35
CA SER A 67 -0.77 0.91 -9.26
C SER A 67 0.16 1.88 -8.58
N HIS A 68 0.07 2.04 -7.26
CA HIS A 68 0.92 2.94 -6.49
C HIS A 68 2.24 2.31 -6.08
N PHE A 69 2.43 1.03 -6.38
CA PHE A 69 3.59 0.28 -5.93
C PHE A 69 4.16 -0.59 -7.04
N ARG A 70 5.44 -0.91 -6.89
CA ARG A 70 6.06 -1.96 -7.68
C ARG A 70 6.76 -2.93 -6.75
N VAL A 71 6.74 -4.21 -7.10
CA VAL A 71 7.44 -5.23 -6.32
C VAL A 71 8.95 -5.06 -6.54
N VAL A 72 9.68 -5.11 -5.46
CA VAL A 72 11.15 -4.97 -5.50
C VAL A 72 11.86 -6.22 -5.02
#